data_0ae8f0eb002edb6da86cc65a4b6c39be
#
_entry.id   0ae8f0eb002edb6da86cc65a4b6c39be
#
_cell.length_a   1.000
_cell.length_b   1.000
_cell.length_c   1.000
_cell.angle_alpha   90.00
_cell.angle_beta   90.00
_cell.angle_gamma   90.00
#
_symmetry.space_group_name_H-M   'P 1'
#
loop_
_entity.id
_entity.type
_entity.pdbx_description
1 polymer ?
#
loop_
_entity_poly.entity_id
_entity_poly.type
_entity_poly.pdbx_seq_one_letter_code
_entity_poly.pdbx_strand_id
1 'polypeptide(L)'
;ALFEYLSDSANLDTIIFVRPEEKNSALLAENVIHGDVASANKWKIKADPVDDSGATIYKSFTSVIGNMKKGATVDLDITLSDGVKVEVSGGDNAGLACGTMDENASLAVSLSNSSLDISGKSNAGTFVGKMSAGATLNIDKCSTLTDVNISANNAGGLVGSAENAEINVGEGVTLTMTGSVTGSVTVGGLFGSYTYSKANEKTFDISKFSGMKMALACSSGDTADSAAVGSVFGLLTNSADIAKISITGTANDIITSNFDGTVRAGFYGGIVGRYSANALSSELALSDIIVNVTGSCNALDFGSLIGKIGDNSKAYVSVKNTTISIKNSTSSQNNYGGLVGYADQAFIDVGGKVTVTAADVSANQSVGGIVGKFNKNGVVRLGGETNLSGFYPKD
;
A
#
# COMPACT_ATOMS: atom_id res chain seq x y z
N ALA A 1 -3.89 -16.24 -15.71
CA ALA A 1 -4.69 -16.61 -14.54
C ALA A 1 -4.96 -18.10 -14.56
N LEU A 2 -5.02 -18.74 -13.39
CA LEU A 2 -5.56 -20.09 -13.29
C LEU A 2 -7.04 -20.08 -13.70
N PHE A 3 -7.72 -18.96 -13.39
CA PHE A 3 -9.08 -18.67 -13.80
C PHE A 3 -9.13 -17.28 -14.41
N GLU A 4 -9.52 -17.17 -15.68
CA GLU A 4 -9.60 -15.88 -16.35
C GLU A 4 -10.81 -15.07 -15.87
N TYR A 5 -11.94 -15.74 -15.68
CA TYR A 5 -13.19 -15.15 -15.20
C TYR A 5 -13.88 -16.07 -14.20
N LEU A 6 -14.39 -15.50 -13.12
CA LEU A 6 -15.28 -16.17 -12.19
C LEU A 6 -16.60 -15.42 -12.13
N SER A 7 -17.65 -16.10 -12.50
CA SER A 7 -19.05 -15.71 -12.32
C SER A 7 -19.72 -16.64 -11.29
N ASP A 8 -20.88 -16.29 -10.85
CA ASP A 8 -21.60 -16.69 -9.61
C ASP A 8 -21.59 -18.15 -9.11
N SER A 9 -20.90 -19.13 -9.69
CA SER A 9 -20.97 -20.49 -9.12
C SER A 9 -19.88 -21.45 -9.57
N ALA A 10 -18.63 -21.32 -9.11
CA ALA A 10 -17.62 -22.36 -9.29
C ALA A 10 -17.44 -23.17 -8.00
N ASN A 11 -17.43 -24.49 -8.11
CA ASN A 11 -17.16 -25.41 -7.00
C ASN A 11 -15.82 -26.09 -7.23
N LEU A 12 -14.77 -25.56 -6.57
CA LEU A 12 -13.43 -26.14 -6.60
C LEU A 12 -13.01 -26.52 -5.20
N ASP A 13 -12.70 -27.81 -5.00
CA ASP A 13 -12.35 -28.30 -3.67
C ASP A 13 -10.87 -28.09 -3.36
N THR A 14 -9.98 -28.46 -4.28
CA THR A 14 -8.53 -28.31 -4.06
C THR A 14 -7.78 -28.16 -5.39
N ILE A 15 -6.87 -27.18 -5.46
CA ILE A 15 -5.93 -27.05 -6.57
C ILE A 15 -4.52 -27.36 -6.01
N ILE A 16 -3.87 -28.34 -6.59
CA ILE A 16 -2.51 -28.73 -6.25
C ILE A 16 -1.60 -28.31 -7.40
N PHE A 17 -0.65 -27.42 -7.13
CA PHE A 17 0.42 -27.13 -8.07
C PHE A 17 1.45 -28.25 -8.00
N VAL A 18 1.55 -29.04 -9.06
CA VAL A 18 2.60 -30.06 -9.23
C VAL A 18 3.63 -29.50 -10.21
N ARG A 19 4.92 -29.69 -9.92
CA ARG A 19 5.98 -29.36 -10.87
C ARG A 19 5.76 -30.20 -12.14
N PRO A 20 5.62 -29.57 -13.33
CA PRO A 20 5.63 -30.33 -14.56
C PRO A 20 7.03 -30.95 -14.72
N GLU A 21 7.11 -32.22 -14.97
CA GLU A 21 8.33 -32.83 -15.50
C GLU A 21 8.77 -32.05 -16.74
N GLU A 22 10.06 -31.86 -16.94
CA GLU A 22 10.72 -30.85 -17.80
C GLU A 22 10.22 -30.69 -19.26
N LYS A 23 9.19 -31.36 -19.68
CA LYS A 23 8.73 -31.39 -21.08
C LYS A 23 7.42 -30.70 -21.40
N ASN A 24 6.65 -30.19 -20.44
CA ASN A 24 5.33 -29.60 -20.73
C ASN A 24 5.03 -28.33 -19.91
N SER A 25 5.83 -27.30 -20.08
CA SER A 25 5.49 -25.94 -19.60
C SER A 25 4.23 -25.34 -20.25
N ALA A 26 3.68 -25.98 -21.26
CA ALA A 26 2.44 -25.59 -21.95
C ALA A 26 1.15 -26.09 -21.25
N LEU A 27 1.23 -27.09 -20.37
CA LEU A 27 0.04 -27.70 -19.76
C LEU A 27 -0.65 -26.81 -18.71
N LEU A 28 0.03 -25.84 -18.12
CA LEU A 28 -0.59 -24.89 -17.20
C LEU A 28 -1.44 -23.81 -17.91
N ALA A 29 -1.23 -23.60 -19.21
CA ALA A 29 -2.00 -22.65 -20.01
C ALA A 29 -3.32 -23.24 -20.59
N GLU A 30 -3.44 -24.55 -20.67
CA GLU A 30 -4.58 -25.22 -21.34
C GLU A 30 -5.66 -25.76 -20.39
N ASN A 31 -5.41 -25.87 -19.08
CA ASN A 31 -6.45 -26.30 -18.13
C ASN A 31 -7.20 -25.10 -17.56
N VAL A 32 -7.87 -24.34 -18.41
CA VAL A 32 -8.85 -23.35 -17.99
C VAL A 32 -10.13 -24.09 -17.63
N ILE A 33 -10.42 -24.22 -16.35
CA ILE A 33 -11.71 -24.75 -15.90
C ILE A 33 -12.72 -23.61 -16.02
N HIS A 34 -13.59 -23.69 -17.01
CA HIS A 34 -14.77 -22.85 -17.12
C HIS A 34 -15.85 -23.41 -16.20
N GLY A 35 -16.18 -22.69 -15.14
CA GLY A 35 -17.24 -23.07 -14.22
C GLY A 35 -17.89 -21.84 -13.59
N ASP A 36 -19.19 -21.93 -13.37
CA ASP A 36 -19.98 -20.93 -12.64
C ASP A 36 -19.78 -21.08 -11.13
N VAL A 37 -19.59 -19.99 -10.37
CA VAL A 37 -19.33 -20.02 -8.93
C VAL A 37 -20.61 -19.75 -8.15
N ALA A 38 -21.10 -20.73 -7.41
CA ALA A 38 -22.12 -20.53 -6.38
C ALA A 38 -21.50 -19.98 -5.08
N SER A 39 -22.24 -19.16 -4.38
CA SER A 39 -21.85 -18.54 -3.12
C SER A 39 -21.34 -19.56 -2.09
N ALA A 40 -20.21 -19.26 -1.40
CA ALA A 40 -19.63 -19.96 -0.27
C ALA A 40 -18.71 -21.18 -0.57
N ASN A 41 -18.02 -21.21 -1.70
CA ASN A 41 -17.05 -22.26 -1.96
C ASN A 41 -15.65 -21.91 -1.43
N LYS A 42 -15.09 -22.81 -0.64
CA LYS A 42 -13.75 -22.70 -0.08
C LYS A 42 -12.76 -23.43 -0.98
N TRP A 43 -11.84 -22.65 -1.56
CA TRP A 43 -10.81 -23.20 -2.43
C TRP A 43 -9.50 -23.37 -1.68
N LYS A 44 -8.86 -24.51 -1.87
CA LYS A 44 -7.55 -24.78 -1.31
C LYS A 44 -6.52 -24.88 -2.41
N ILE A 45 -5.47 -24.08 -2.30
CA ILE A 45 -4.33 -24.11 -3.20
C ILE A 45 -3.11 -24.51 -2.40
N LYS A 46 -2.44 -25.57 -2.85
CA LYS A 46 -1.20 -26.04 -2.25
C LYS A 46 -0.11 -26.01 -3.29
N ALA A 47 1.07 -25.55 -2.89
CA ALA A 47 2.30 -25.71 -3.65
C ALA A 47 3.31 -26.41 -2.76
N ASP A 48 3.63 -27.65 -3.09
CA ASP A 48 4.59 -28.46 -2.37
C ASP A 48 5.93 -28.47 -3.13
N PRO A 49 7.08 -28.42 -2.44
CA PRO A 49 8.37 -28.61 -3.08
C PRO A 49 8.48 -30.03 -3.63
N VAL A 50 8.96 -30.20 -4.84
CA VAL A 50 8.98 -31.48 -5.54
C VAL A 50 10.32 -32.23 -5.37
N ASP A 51 11.36 -31.60 -4.85
CA ASP A 51 12.64 -32.25 -4.61
C ASP A 51 13.40 -31.70 -3.39
N ASP A 52 14.35 -32.47 -2.91
CA ASP A 52 15.24 -32.15 -1.78
C ASP A 52 16.30 -31.08 -2.13
N SER A 53 16.29 -30.47 -3.29
CA SER A 53 17.29 -29.50 -3.75
C SER A 53 17.06 -28.06 -3.28
N GLY A 54 16.02 -27.79 -2.55
CA GLY A 54 15.90 -26.64 -1.65
C GLY A 54 15.33 -25.34 -2.23
N ALA A 55 15.06 -25.20 -3.52
CA ALA A 55 14.41 -24.00 -4.04
C ALA A 55 13.54 -24.32 -5.27
N THR A 56 12.25 -24.44 -5.07
CA THR A 56 11.31 -24.59 -6.19
C THR A 56 10.71 -23.24 -6.52
N ILE A 57 10.99 -22.72 -7.72
CA ILE A 57 10.42 -21.48 -8.24
C ILE A 57 9.29 -21.85 -9.20
N TYR A 58 8.08 -21.47 -8.88
CA TYR A 58 6.95 -21.53 -9.81
C TYR A 58 6.93 -20.25 -10.63
N LYS A 59 7.32 -20.34 -11.91
CA LYS A 59 7.42 -19.20 -12.83
C LYS A 59 6.15 -19.00 -13.64
N SER A 60 5.83 -17.74 -13.84
CA SER A 60 4.89 -17.25 -14.88
C SER A 60 3.47 -17.77 -14.79
N PHE A 61 2.84 -17.65 -13.63
CA PHE A 61 1.40 -17.57 -13.70
C PHE A 61 0.94 -16.14 -13.37
N THR A 62 -0.11 -15.71 -14.02
CA THR A 62 -0.87 -14.53 -13.62
C THR A 62 -1.59 -14.89 -12.32
N SER A 63 -2.27 -13.96 -11.67
CA SER A 63 -3.05 -14.21 -10.45
C SER A 63 -3.82 -15.55 -10.46
N VAL A 64 -4.09 -16.14 -9.30
CA VAL A 64 -4.96 -17.34 -9.20
C VAL A 64 -6.28 -17.06 -9.91
N ILE A 65 -6.89 -15.91 -9.62
CA ILE A 65 -8.09 -15.41 -10.28
C ILE A 65 -7.70 -14.18 -11.11
N GLY A 66 -7.93 -14.22 -12.42
CA GLY A 66 -7.66 -13.07 -13.29
C GLY A 66 -8.59 -11.92 -13.00
N ASN A 67 -9.91 -12.18 -13.00
CA ASN A 67 -10.93 -11.17 -12.76
C ASN A 67 -12.12 -11.76 -12.00
N MET A 68 -12.43 -11.22 -10.83
CA MET A 68 -13.68 -11.48 -10.11
C MET A 68 -14.75 -10.50 -10.60
N LYS A 69 -15.84 -11.05 -11.13
CA LYS A 69 -16.96 -10.25 -11.63
C LYS A 69 -17.78 -9.62 -10.51
N LYS A 70 -18.56 -8.62 -10.87
CA LYS A 70 -19.44 -7.89 -9.96
C LYS A 70 -20.26 -8.83 -9.09
N GLY A 71 -20.15 -8.64 -7.77
CA GLY A 71 -20.87 -9.42 -6.77
C GLY A 71 -20.35 -10.84 -6.52
N ALA A 72 -19.30 -11.29 -7.24
CA ALA A 72 -18.71 -12.61 -7.00
C ALA A 72 -18.11 -12.72 -5.59
N THR A 73 -18.27 -13.88 -4.96
CA THR A 73 -17.72 -14.17 -3.62
C THR A 73 -16.87 -15.43 -3.68
N VAL A 74 -15.63 -15.33 -3.20
CA VAL A 74 -14.66 -16.45 -3.16
C VAL A 74 -13.98 -16.50 -1.81
N ASP A 75 -13.80 -17.70 -1.28
CA ASP A 75 -12.95 -18.01 -0.11
C ASP A 75 -11.76 -18.84 -0.60
N LEU A 76 -10.54 -18.32 -0.41
CA LEU A 76 -9.31 -18.86 -0.98
C LEU A 76 -8.29 -19.17 0.12
N ASP A 77 -7.98 -20.45 0.27
CA ASP A 77 -6.93 -20.92 1.19
C ASP A 77 -5.68 -21.30 0.40
N ILE A 78 -4.63 -20.48 0.52
CA ILE A 78 -3.36 -20.66 -0.19
C ILE A 78 -2.31 -21.12 0.81
N THR A 79 -1.82 -22.34 0.65
CA THR A 79 -0.72 -22.88 1.44
C THR A 79 0.49 -23.10 0.55
N LEU A 80 1.56 -22.37 0.83
CA LEU A 80 2.85 -22.53 0.16
C LEU A 80 3.81 -23.20 1.16
N SER A 81 4.46 -24.27 0.74
CA SER A 81 5.44 -24.96 1.60
C SER A 81 6.71 -24.11 1.77
N ASP A 82 7.47 -24.40 2.83
CA ASP A 82 8.75 -23.73 3.08
C ASP A 82 9.69 -23.89 1.88
N GLY A 83 10.39 -22.81 1.50
CA GLY A 83 11.32 -22.80 0.37
C GLY A 83 10.65 -22.64 -1.01
N VAL A 84 9.32 -22.61 -1.10
CA VAL A 84 8.62 -22.33 -2.36
C VAL A 84 8.59 -20.83 -2.62
N LYS A 85 9.08 -20.42 -3.80
CA LYS A 85 8.94 -19.05 -4.31
C LYS A 85 7.93 -19.03 -5.44
N VAL A 86 7.00 -18.08 -5.40
CA VAL A 86 5.97 -17.89 -6.43
C VAL A 86 6.21 -16.59 -7.17
N GLU A 87 6.36 -16.68 -8.49
CA GLU A 87 6.47 -15.53 -9.38
C GLU A 87 5.12 -15.31 -10.08
N VAL A 88 4.47 -14.18 -9.81
CA VAL A 88 3.23 -13.75 -10.45
C VAL A 88 3.57 -12.65 -11.47
N SER A 89 3.38 -12.92 -12.74
CA SER A 89 3.54 -11.95 -13.83
C SER A 89 2.18 -11.65 -14.43
N GLY A 90 1.53 -10.61 -13.96
CA GLY A 90 0.25 -10.16 -14.51
C GLY A 90 0.42 -9.24 -15.71
N GLY A 91 -0.61 -9.16 -16.56
CA GLY A 91 -0.68 -8.11 -17.57
C GLY A 91 -0.81 -6.73 -16.91
N ASP A 92 -1.98 -6.10 -16.98
CA ASP A 92 -2.20 -4.79 -16.38
C ASP A 92 -2.27 -4.84 -14.84
N ASN A 93 -2.90 -5.88 -14.28
CA ASN A 93 -3.11 -6.01 -12.83
C ASN A 93 -2.61 -7.35 -12.32
N ALA A 94 -1.80 -7.36 -11.28
CA ALA A 94 -1.21 -8.54 -10.68
C ALA A 94 -1.42 -8.59 -9.17
N GLY A 95 -1.87 -9.74 -8.67
CA GLY A 95 -1.92 -10.09 -7.25
C GLY A 95 -1.89 -11.59 -7.11
N LEU A 96 -1.35 -12.14 -6.04
CA LEU A 96 -1.32 -13.59 -5.87
C LEU A 96 -2.75 -14.18 -5.98
N ALA A 97 -3.68 -13.64 -5.23
CA ALA A 97 -5.05 -14.14 -5.19
C ALA A 97 -5.87 -13.67 -6.40
N CYS A 98 -5.86 -12.38 -6.69
CA CYS A 98 -6.70 -11.84 -7.76
C CYS A 98 -6.03 -10.69 -8.51
N GLY A 99 -6.15 -10.67 -9.84
CA GLY A 99 -5.70 -9.56 -10.67
C GLY A 99 -6.62 -8.36 -10.52
N THR A 100 -7.93 -8.56 -10.74
CA THR A 100 -8.94 -7.49 -10.66
C THR A 100 -10.18 -7.96 -9.92
N MET A 101 -10.68 -7.17 -9.00
CA MET A 101 -12.00 -7.34 -8.37
C MET A 101 -12.94 -6.25 -8.88
N ASP A 102 -14.00 -6.65 -9.55
CA ASP A 102 -15.06 -5.75 -9.99
C ASP A 102 -15.94 -5.28 -8.81
N GLU A 103 -16.92 -4.42 -9.08
CA GLU A 103 -17.78 -3.84 -8.07
C GLU A 103 -18.44 -4.86 -7.14
N ASN A 104 -18.39 -4.62 -5.85
CA ASN A 104 -19.00 -5.45 -4.81
C ASN A 104 -18.54 -6.92 -4.81
N ALA A 105 -17.42 -7.26 -5.46
CA ALA A 105 -16.82 -8.58 -5.33
C ALA A 105 -16.22 -8.76 -3.93
N SER A 106 -16.31 -9.96 -3.37
CA SER A 106 -15.79 -10.29 -2.04
C SER A 106 -14.82 -11.46 -2.12
N LEU A 107 -13.60 -11.25 -1.66
CA LEU A 107 -12.55 -12.26 -1.60
C LEU A 107 -12.09 -12.46 -0.16
N ALA A 108 -12.25 -13.65 0.37
CA ALA A 108 -11.62 -14.08 1.61
C ALA A 108 -10.34 -14.83 1.28
N VAL A 109 -9.24 -14.51 1.95
CA VAL A 109 -7.93 -15.14 1.72
C VAL A 109 -7.30 -15.59 3.02
N SER A 110 -6.87 -16.85 3.02
CA SER A 110 -5.91 -17.37 3.98
C SER A 110 -4.60 -17.68 3.25
N LEU A 111 -3.47 -17.16 3.74
CA LEU A 111 -2.16 -17.34 3.11
C LEU A 111 -1.13 -17.77 4.15
N SER A 112 -0.40 -18.84 3.87
CA SER A 112 0.68 -19.33 4.72
C SER A 112 1.95 -19.57 3.93
N ASN A 113 3.09 -19.25 4.57
CA ASN A 113 4.47 -19.47 4.12
C ASN A 113 4.74 -19.06 2.67
N SER A 114 5.30 -17.86 2.43
CA SER A 114 5.54 -17.45 1.05
C SER A 114 6.73 -16.52 0.88
N SER A 115 7.49 -16.79 -0.17
CA SER A 115 8.35 -15.85 -0.86
C SER A 115 7.67 -15.55 -2.21
N LEU A 116 7.44 -14.27 -2.52
CA LEU A 116 6.61 -13.85 -3.64
C LEU A 116 7.31 -12.77 -4.46
N ASP A 117 7.38 -12.97 -5.78
CA ASP A 117 7.71 -11.91 -6.73
C ASP A 117 6.45 -11.60 -7.57
N ILE A 118 5.91 -10.39 -7.43
CA ILE A 118 4.69 -10.00 -8.10
C ILE A 118 4.95 -8.79 -9.00
N SER A 119 4.73 -8.95 -10.29
CA SER A 119 4.93 -7.89 -11.27
C SER A 119 3.68 -7.64 -12.11
N GLY A 120 3.23 -6.40 -12.15
CA GLY A 120 2.14 -5.92 -12.99
C GLY A 120 2.58 -4.73 -13.83
N LYS A 121 1.91 -4.48 -14.95
CA LYS A 121 2.19 -3.28 -15.74
C LYS A 121 1.60 -2.03 -15.07
N SER A 122 0.32 -2.06 -14.75
CA SER A 122 -0.38 -0.91 -14.18
C SER A 122 -0.49 -0.99 -12.67
N ASN A 123 -0.92 -2.12 -12.12
CA ASN A 123 -1.16 -2.27 -10.69
C ASN A 123 -0.64 -3.61 -10.17
N ALA A 124 0.03 -3.61 -9.03
CA ALA A 124 0.44 -4.84 -8.35
C ALA A 124 0.30 -4.74 -6.83
N GLY A 125 -0.12 -5.84 -6.20
CA GLY A 125 -0.19 -6.00 -4.75
C GLY A 125 -0.09 -7.46 -4.35
N THR A 126 0.28 -7.76 -3.11
CA THR A 126 0.41 -9.15 -2.66
C THR A 126 -0.87 -9.95 -2.90
N PHE A 127 -2.01 -9.40 -2.54
CA PHE A 127 -3.28 -10.12 -2.68
C PHE A 127 -4.02 -9.76 -3.95
N VAL A 128 -4.14 -8.46 -4.26
CA VAL A 128 -4.96 -7.98 -5.37
C VAL A 128 -4.25 -6.88 -6.15
N GLY A 129 -4.28 -6.95 -7.48
CA GLY A 129 -3.76 -5.89 -8.34
C GLY A 129 -4.64 -4.65 -8.31
N LYS A 130 -5.96 -4.82 -8.56
CA LYS A 130 -6.93 -3.72 -8.58
C LYS A 130 -8.26 -4.10 -7.94
N MET A 131 -8.82 -3.21 -7.13
CA MET A 131 -10.14 -3.32 -6.51
C MET A 131 -11.04 -2.18 -6.95
N SER A 132 -12.23 -2.50 -7.47
CA SER A 132 -13.26 -1.53 -7.84
C SER A 132 -14.18 -1.20 -6.67
N ALA A 133 -15.09 -0.27 -6.87
CA ALA A 133 -15.96 0.27 -5.82
C ALA A 133 -16.79 -0.81 -5.09
N GLY A 134 -16.72 -0.80 -3.77
CA GLY A 134 -17.43 -1.75 -2.91
C GLY A 134 -16.83 -3.15 -2.85
N ALA A 135 -15.73 -3.41 -3.56
CA ALA A 135 -15.02 -4.67 -3.45
C ALA A 135 -14.42 -4.84 -2.05
N THR A 136 -14.44 -6.06 -1.52
CA THR A 136 -13.98 -6.37 -0.17
C THR A 136 -12.93 -7.48 -0.20
N LEU A 137 -11.76 -7.21 0.39
CA LEU A 137 -10.71 -8.18 0.67
C LEU A 137 -10.73 -8.52 2.16
N ASN A 138 -11.02 -9.76 2.49
CA ASN A 138 -10.95 -10.27 3.86
C ASN A 138 -9.70 -11.14 4.00
N ILE A 139 -8.78 -10.75 4.88
CA ILE A 139 -7.57 -11.52 5.18
C ILE A 139 -7.83 -12.28 6.47
N ASP A 140 -8.32 -13.51 6.35
CA ASP A 140 -8.79 -14.30 7.50
C ASP A 140 -7.63 -14.88 8.30
N LYS A 141 -6.57 -15.31 7.61
CA LYS A 141 -5.32 -15.80 8.19
C LYS A 141 -4.16 -15.39 7.31
N CYS A 142 -3.07 -14.99 7.93
CA CYS A 142 -1.82 -14.74 7.20
C CYS A 142 -0.65 -15.11 8.13
N SER A 143 0.21 -16.00 7.67
CA SER A 143 1.48 -16.22 8.33
C SER A 143 2.45 -15.07 8.02
N THR A 144 3.60 -15.07 8.65
CA THR A 144 4.67 -14.13 8.31
C THR A 144 5.11 -14.38 6.86
N LEU A 145 5.01 -13.34 6.04
CA LEU A 145 5.49 -13.36 4.66
C LEU A 145 6.88 -12.74 4.62
N THR A 146 7.83 -13.47 4.05
CA THR A 146 9.21 -13.01 3.92
C THR A 146 9.62 -12.96 2.45
N ASP A 147 10.47 -11.99 2.09
CA ASP A 147 10.97 -11.82 0.72
C ASP A 147 9.83 -11.62 -0.31
N VAL A 148 8.90 -10.70 0.01
CA VAL A 148 7.82 -10.31 -0.90
C VAL A 148 8.27 -9.12 -1.73
N ASN A 149 8.39 -9.30 -3.04
CA ASN A 149 8.82 -8.24 -3.95
C ASN A 149 7.70 -7.89 -4.93
N ILE A 150 7.32 -6.63 -4.96
CA ILE A 150 6.20 -6.14 -5.76
C ILE A 150 6.68 -5.02 -6.68
N SER A 151 6.28 -5.08 -7.96
CA SER A 151 6.63 -4.05 -8.94
C SER A 151 5.50 -3.74 -9.91
N ALA A 152 5.17 -2.46 -10.10
CA ALA A 152 4.20 -1.98 -11.08
C ALA A 152 4.29 -0.44 -11.23
N ASN A 153 3.44 0.17 -12.07
CA ASN A 153 3.26 1.62 -12.03
C ASN A 153 2.67 2.06 -10.66
N ASN A 154 1.59 1.41 -10.23
CA ASN A 154 1.02 1.59 -8.90
C ASN A 154 1.25 0.30 -8.10
N ALA A 155 2.19 0.34 -7.19
CA ALA A 155 2.60 -0.82 -6.39
C ALA A 155 2.18 -0.63 -4.93
N GLY A 156 1.48 -1.61 -4.38
CA GLY A 156 1.06 -1.62 -2.98
C GLY A 156 1.40 -2.92 -2.29
N GLY A 157 1.81 -2.87 -1.03
CA GLY A 157 2.13 -4.07 -0.25
C GLY A 157 0.98 -5.07 -0.18
N LEU A 158 -0.27 -4.61 -0.19
CA LEU A 158 -1.44 -5.48 -0.23
C LEU A 158 -2.21 -5.37 -1.54
N VAL A 159 -2.46 -4.14 -1.99
CA VAL A 159 -3.29 -3.83 -3.16
C VAL A 159 -2.63 -2.74 -4.00
N GLY A 160 -2.52 -2.97 -5.31
CA GLY A 160 -1.93 -1.98 -6.22
C GLY A 160 -2.76 -0.72 -6.33
N SER A 161 -4.06 -0.85 -6.63
CA SER A 161 -5.00 0.27 -6.73
C SER A 161 -6.37 -0.11 -6.20
N ALA A 162 -7.04 0.81 -5.51
CA ALA A 162 -8.38 0.58 -4.98
C ALA A 162 -9.27 1.82 -5.08
N GLU A 163 -10.57 1.61 -5.28
CA GLU A 163 -11.58 2.65 -5.25
C GLU A 163 -12.72 2.25 -4.33
N ASN A 164 -13.02 3.07 -3.29
CA ASN A 164 -14.09 2.80 -2.32
C ASN A 164 -14.15 1.35 -1.80
N ALA A 165 -13.00 0.70 -1.75
CA ALA A 165 -12.88 -0.72 -1.41
C ALA A 165 -12.61 -0.90 0.09
N GLU A 166 -12.85 -2.12 0.58
CA GLU A 166 -12.64 -2.50 1.98
C GLU A 166 -11.51 -3.52 2.09
N ILE A 167 -10.65 -3.37 3.10
CA ILE A 167 -9.76 -4.44 3.57
C ILE A 167 -10.11 -4.74 5.02
N ASN A 168 -10.48 -5.96 5.28
CA ASN A 168 -10.72 -6.46 6.62
C ASN A 168 -9.63 -7.47 7.01
N VAL A 169 -9.10 -7.35 8.20
CA VAL A 169 -8.14 -8.30 8.76
C VAL A 169 -8.81 -9.04 9.90
N GLY A 170 -8.76 -10.35 9.87
CA GLY A 170 -9.39 -11.22 10.83
C GLY A 170 -9.03 -10.90 12.29
N GLU A 171 -9.89 -11.26 13.21
CA GLU A 171 -9.65 -11.08 14.64
C GLU A 171 -8.37 -11.82 15.07
N GLY A 172 -7.51 -11.16 15.83
CA GLY A 172 -6.23 -11.75 16.28
C GLY A 172 -5.15 -11.84 15.19
N VAL A 173 -5.45 -11.46 13.94
CA VAL A 173 -4.47 -11.45 12.86
C VAL A 173 -3.73 -10.11 12.84
N THR A 174 -2.40 -10.17 12.84
CA THR A 174 -1.51 -9.02 12.55
C THR A 174 -0.68 -9.39 11.34
N LEU A 175 -0.73 -8.57 10.31
CA LEU A 175 0.05 -8.83 9.10
C LEU A 175 1.52 -8.53 9.34
N THR A 176 2.36 -9.52 9.11
CA THR A 176 3.82 -9.39 9.17
C THR A 176 4.39 -9.71 7.79
N MET A 177 5.05 -8.73 7.21
CA MET A 177 5.54 -8.82 5.84
C MET A 177 6.87 -8.08 5.69
N THR A 178 7.84 -8.72 5.02
CA THR A 178 9.12 -8.11 4.66
C THR A 178 9.41 -8.29 3.17
N GLY A 179 10.19 -7.40 2.61
CA GLY A 179 10.54 -7.40 1.19
C GLY A 179 10.57 -5.99 0.61
N SER A 180 10.17 -5.84 -0.65
CA SER A 180 10.22 -4.55 -1.35
C SER A 180 8.95 -4.26 -2.15
N VAL A 181 8.61 -2.97 -2.24
CA VAL A 181 7.56 -2.45 -3.14
C VAL A 181 8.18 -1.37 -4.01
N THR A 182 8.15 -1.56 -5.31
CA THR A 182 8.76 -0.64 -6.28
C THR A 182 7.73 -0.18 -7.30
N GLY A 183 7.62 1.12 -7.52
CA GLY A 183 6.66 1.67 -8.48
C GLY A 183 7.17 2.89 -9.23
N SER A 184 6.62 3.15 -10.42
CA SER A 184 6.99 4.32 -11.22
C SER A 184 6.06 5.51 -11.02
N VAL A 185 4.85 5.31 -10.49
CA VAL A 185 3.85 6.36 -10.28
C VAL A 185 3.48 6.48 -8.80
N THR A 186 3.06 5.36 -8.18
CA THR A 186 2.71 5.35 -6.75
C THR A 186 3.24 4.10 -6.07
N VAL A 187 3.75 4.27 -4.86
CA VAL A 187 4.27 3.20 -4.01
C VAL A 187 3.68 3.33 -2.63
N GLY A 188 2.96 2.32 -2.19
CA GLY A 188 2.37 2.28 -0.86
C GLY A 188 2.72 1.01 -0.11
N GLY A 189 2.96 1.10 1.19
CA GLY A 189 3.14 -0.10 2.01
C GLY A 189 1.87 -0.95 2.08
N LEU A 190 0.69 -0.35 2.00
CA LEU A 190 -0.59 -1.06 1.89
C LEU A 190 -1.20 -0.91 0.50
N PHE A 191 -1.42 0.32 0.05
CA PHE A 191 -2.03 0.65 -1.24
C PHE A 191 -1.09 1.49 -2.09
N GLY A 192 -0.86 1.10 -3.33
CA GLY A 192 -0.21 1.98 -4.30
C GLY A 192 -1.03 3.25 -4.50
N SER A 193 -2.31 3.10 -4.81
CA SER A 193 -3.27 4.20 -4.87
C SER A 193 -4.61 3.82 -4.26
N TYR A 194 -5.26 4.80 -3.62
CA TYR A 194 -6.62 4.64 -3.09
C TYR A 194 -7.45 5.88 -3.37
N THR A 195 -8.62 5.68 -3.95
CA THR A 195 -9.60 6.75 -4.20
C THR A 195 -10.84 6.54 -3.35
N TYR A 196 -11.27 7.58 -2.64
CA TYR A 196 -12.50 7.61 -1.88
C TYR A 196 -13.44 8.69 -2.42
N SER A 197 -14.66 8.31 -2.77
CA SER A 197 -15.64 9.18 -3.42
C SER A 197 -17.00 9.21 -2.73
N LYS A 198 -17.11 8.58 -1.55
CA LYS A 198 -18.38 8.55 -0.78
C LYS A 198 -18.43 9.68 0.24
N ALA A 199 -19.60 10.28 0.40
CA ALA A 199 -19.82 11.40 1.33
C ALA A 199 -20.05 10.94 2.80
N ASN A 200 -19.24 9.99 3.28
CA ASN A 200 -19.29 9.51 4.67
C ASN A 200 -17.88 9.34 5.24
N GLU A 201 -17.78 8.90 6.47
CA GLU A 201 -16.49 8.61 7.09
C GLU A 201 -15.97 7.24 6.65
N LYS A 202 -14.67 7.19 6.35
CA LYS A 202 -13.89 5.98 6.10
C LYS A 202 -12.73 5.93 7.09
N THR A 203 -12.67 4.86 7.87
CA THR A 203 -11.58 4.64 8.83
C THR A 203 -10.66 3.52 8.35
N PHE A 204 -9.36 3.77 8.43
CA PHE A 204 -8.30 2.79 8.26
C PHE A 204 -7.59 2.61 9.61
N ASP A 205 -7.80 1.46 10.24
CA ASP A 205 -7.05 1.05 11.42
C ASP A 205 -5.74 0.40 10.98
N ILE A 206 -4.63 1.13 11.16
CA ILE A 206 -3.31 0.65 10.74
C ILE A 206 -2.62 -0.24 11.77
N SER A 207 -3.21 -0.48 12.93
CA SER A 207 -2.64 -1.34 13.97
C SER A 207 -2.40 -2.76 13.49
N LYS A 208 -3.28 -3.27 12.64
CA LYS A 208 -3.19 -4.61 12.03
C LYS A 208 -2.01 -4.80 11.07
N PHE A 209 -1.36 -3.72 10.68
CA PHE A 209 -0.28 -3.67 9.69
C PHE A 209 1.07 -3.28 10.29
N SER A 210 1.17 -3.19 11.61
CA SER A 210 2.41 -2.77 12.31
C SER A 210 3.59 -3.74 12.07
N GLY A 211 3.31 -4.99 11.72
CA GLY A 211 4.32 -5.98 11.33
C GLY A 211 4.86 -5.85 9.90
N MET A 212 4.30 -4.95 9.08
CA MET A 212 4.76 -4.74 7.70
C MET A 212 5.99 -3.84 7.66
N LYS A 213 7.09 -4.37 7.12
CA LYS A 213 8.40 -3.70 7.03
C LYS A 213 8.94 -3.81 5.60
N MET A 214 8.19 -3.27 4.66
CA MET A 214 8.56 -3.26 3.25
C MET A 214 9.54 -2.14 2.95
N ALA A 215 10.56 -2.42 2.13
CA ALA A 215 11.37 -1.37 1.52
C ALA A 215 10.58 -0.71 0.39
N LEU A 216 10.38 0.60 0.46
CA LEU A 216 9.57 1.35 -0.49
C LEU A 216 10.48 2.16 -1.42
N ALA A 217 10.42 1.87 -2.70
CA ALA A 217 11.28 2.49 -3.70
C ALA A 217 10.49 3.02 -4.91
N CYS A 218 10.93 4.15 -5.45
CA CYS A 218 10.53 4.57 -6.79
C CYS A 218 11.41 3.83 -7.83
N SER A 219 10.81 3.32 -8.89
CA SER A 219 11.56 2.85 -10.05
C SER A 219 12.08 4.03 -10.88
N SER A 220 13.23 3.85 -11.55
CA SER A 220 13.77 4.85 -12.47
C SER A 220 12.83 5.07 -13.66
N GLY A 221 12.70 6.31 -14.13
CA GLY A 221 11.91 6.65 -15.31
C GLY A 221 11.54 8.14 -15.36
N ASP A 222 10.93 8.55 -16.45
CA ASP A 222 10.54 9.95 -16.70
C ASP A 222 9.50 10.48 -15.71
N THR A 223 8.79 9.60 -15.02
CA THR A 223 7.75 9.94 -14.02
C THR A 223 8.29 10.02 -12.60
N ALA A 224 9.56 9.72 -12.35
CA ALA A 224 10.13 9.67 -11.00
C ALA A 224 9.88 10.95 -10.19
N ASP A 225 10.02 12.11 -10.81
CA ASP A 225 9.79 13.42 -10.17
C ASP A 225 8.32 13.69 -9.80
N SER A 226 7.38 12.91 -10.29
CA SER A 226 5.96 12.97 -9.93
C SER A 226 5.50 11.77 -9.09
N ALA A 227 6.36 10.78 -8.91
CA ALA A 227 6.05 9.59 -8.14
C ALA A 227 5.83 9.90 -6.67
N ALA A 228 4.89 9.19 -6.07
CA ALA A 228 4.51 9.37 -4.67
C ALA A 228 4.73 8.08 -3.88
N VAL A 229 5.45 8.19 -2.77
CA VAL A 229 5.84 7.05 -1.92
C VAL A 229 5.35 7.29 -0.49
N GLY A 230 4.59 6.35 0.07
CA GLY A 230 4.09 6.43 1.45
C GLY A 230 3.93 5.06 2.09
N SER A 231 4.10 4.93 3.40
CA SER A 231 4.05 3.61 4.04
C SER A 231 2.64 3.02 4.13
N VAL A 232 1.61 3.82 4.00
CA VAL A 232 0.22 3.33 3.89
C VAL A 232 -0.29 3.53 2.48
N PHE A 233 -0.27 4.75 1.98
CA PHE A 233 -0.74 5.10 0.65
C PHE A 233 0.37 5.81 -0.15
N GLY A 234 0.65 5.33 -1.36
CA GLY A 234 1.42 6.12 -2.32
C GLY A 234 0.61 7.37 -2.72
N LEU A 235 -0.61 7.17 -3.23
CA LEU A 235 -1.57 8.22 -3.52
C LEU A 235 -2.88 7.96 -2.78
N LEU A 236 -3.35 8.96 -2.04
CA LEU A 236 -4.68 8.99 -1.44
C LEU A 236 -5.49 10.12 -2.05
N THR A 237 -6.61 9.81 -2.69
CA THR A 237 -7.53 10.79 -3.27
C THR A 237 -8.86 10.78 -2.52
N ASN A 238 -9.28 11.94 -2.04
CA ASN A 238 -10.62 12.18 -1.51
C ASN A 238 -11.39 13.06 -2.50
N SER A 239 -12.21 12.43 -3.32
CA SER A 239 -12.95 13.11 -4.41
C SER A 239 -14.35 13.53 -4.02
N ALA A 240 -14.84 13.15 -2.84
CA ALA A 240 -16.15 13.62 -2.34
C ALA A 240 -16.08 15.04 -1.78
N ASP A 241 -17.13 15.79 -1.93
CA ASP A 241 -17.21 17.17 -1.42
C ASP A 241 -17.31 17.24 0.11
N ILE A 242 -17.88 16.21 0.74
CA ILE A 242 -18.01 16.09 2.19
C ILE A 242 -17.66 14.66 2.57
N ALA A 243 -16.40 14.41 2.89
CA ALA A 243 -15.96 13.11 3.32
C ALA A 243 -14.87 13.25 4.37
N LYS A 244 -14.82 12.29 5.29
CA LYS A 244 -13.74 12.17 6.24
C LYS A 244 -13.03 10.84 6.04
N ILE A 245 -11.73 10.90 5.83
CA ILE A 245 -10.87 9.73 5.85
C ILE A 245 -10.07 9.80 7.15
N SER A 246 -10.24 8.80 8.01
CA SER A 246 -9.51 8.67 9.27
C SER A 246 -8.48 7.56 9.15
N ILE A 247 -7.21 7.87 9.43
CA ILE A 247 -6.14 6.89 9.58
C ILE A 247 -5.78 6.87 11.06
N THR A 248 -6.00 5.74 11.70
CA THR A 248 -5.82 5.59 13.15
C THR A 248 -4.89 4.42 13.46
N GLY A 249 -4.09 4.56 14.52
CA GLY A 249 -3.30 3.49 15.10
C GLY A 249 -3.62 3.31 16.57
N THR A 250 -2.75 2.62 17.27
CA THR A 250 -2.75 2.57 18.73
C THR A 250 -1.43 3.10 19.26
N ALA A 251 -1.40 3.49 20.52
CA ALA A 251 -0.18 4.03 21.16
C ALA A 251 1.01 3.04 21.22
N ASN A 252 0.80 1.79 20.83
CA ASN A 252 1.81 0.73 20.84
C ASN A 252 2.24 0.24 19.46
N ASP A 253 1.49 0.58 18.41
CA ASP A 253 1.74 0.09 17.07
C ASP A 253 2.58 1.08 16.26
N ILE A 254 3.78 0.65 15.89
CA ILE A 254 4.74 1.47 15.17
C ILE A 254 4.68 1.13 13.69
N ILE A 255 4.33 2.10 12.86
CA ILE A 255 4.50 1.99 11.41
C ILE A 255 5.95 2.34 11.06
N THR A 256 6.63 1.40 10.42
CA THR A 256 7.98 1.63 9.93
C THR A 256 7.94 2.00 8.45
N SER A 257 8.27 3.25 8.15
CA SER A 257 8.45 3.75 6.80
C SER A 257 9.91 3.55 6.40
N ASN A 258 10.18 2.42 5.74
CA ASN A 258 11.52 2.08 5.28
C ASN A 258 11.67 2.49 3.82
N PHE A 259 12.36 3.60 3.56
CA PHE A 259 12.53 4.12 2.21
C PHE A 259 13.85 3.68 1.60
N ASP A 260 13.82 3.21 0.36
CA ASP A 260 15.01 3.04 -0.48
C ASP A 260 15.10 4.22 -1.45
N GLY A 261 15.92 5.19 -1.11
CA GLY A 261 16.11 6.44 -1.85
C GLY A 261 17.18 6.37 -2.94
N THR A 262 17.51 5.20 -3.47
CA THR A 262 18.47 5.06 -4.57
C THR A 262 17.97 5.79 -5.83
N VAL A 263 16.66 5.81 -6.04
CA VAL A 263 16.01 6.58 -7.11
C VAL A 263 15.22 7.73 -6.50
N ARG A 264 15.38 8.93 -7.06
CA ARG A 264 14.63 10.10 -6.63
C ARG A 264 13.14 9.92 -6.98
N ALA A 265 12.26 10.15 -6.00
CA ALA A 265 10.84 10.30 -6.23
C ALA A 265 10.38 11.75 -6.01
N GLY A 266 9.21 12.10 -6.54
CA GLY A 266 8.63 13.42 -6.33
C GLY A 266 8.30 13.67 -4.86
N PHE A 267 7.58 12.73 -4.24
CA PHE A 267 6.99 12.97 -2.91
C PHE A 267 7.16 11.75 -2.01
N TYR A 268 7.80 11.93 -0.87
CA TYR A 268 7.87 10.94 0.19
C TYR A 268 7.08 11.40 1.41
N GLY A 269 6.16 10.56 1.89
CA GLY A 269 5.42 10.78 3.13
C GLY A 269 5.47 9.55 4.03
N GLY A 270 5.68 9.73 5.32
CA GLY A 270 5.74 8.62 6.27
C GLY A 270 4.46 7.79 6.32
N ILE A 271 3.32 8.36 5.97
CA ILE A 271 2.03 7.68 5.85
C ILE A 271 1.48 7.78 4.42
N VAL A 272 1.42 8.99 3.86
CA VAL A 272 0.84 9.26 2.54
C VAL A 272 1.87 9.99 1.67
N GLY A 273 2.24 9.41 0.54
CA GLY A 273 3.14 10.06 -0.41
C GLY A 273 2.53 11.34 -0.98
N ARG A 274 1.32 11.23 -1.54
CA ARG A 274 0.55 12.37 -2.04
C ARG A 274 -0.91 12.26 -1.61
N TYR A 275 -1.44 13.34 -1.06
CA TYR A 275 -2.85 13.51 -0.75
C TYR A 275 -3.50 14.51 -1.70
N SER A 276 -4.65 14.18 -2.26
CA SER A 276 -5.46 15.05 -3.12
C SER A 276 -6.89 15.10 -2.60
N ALA A 277 -7.45 16.31 -2.46
CA ALA A 277 -8.84 16.52 -2.05
C ALA A 277 -9.49 17.61 -2.90
N ASN A 278 -10.80 17.49 -3.11
CA ASN A 278 -11.55 18.43 -3.94
C ASN A 278 -12.06 19.66 -3.14
N ALA A 279 -12.23 19.51 -1.83
CA ALA A 279 -12.82 20.56 -0.99
C ALA A 279 -12.21 20.60 0.42
N LEU A 280 -12.22 21.80 1.06
CA LEU A 280 -11.87 21.97 2.48
C LEU A 280 -12.85 21.29 3.45
N SER A 281 -14.02 20.93 2.98
CA SER A 281 -15.00 20.11 3.72
C SER A 281 -14.63 18.62 3.76
N SER A 282 -13.63 18.21 2.97
CA SER A 282 -13.11 16.85 2.97
C SER A 282 -11.90 16.77 3.90
N GLU A 283 -12.03 15.99 4.97
CA GLU A 283 -11.00 15.86 6.00
C GLU A 283 -10.15 14.61 5.80
N LEU A 284 -8.83 14.75 5.96
CA LEU A 284 -7.93 13.65 6.28
C LEU A 284 -7.52 13.78 7.74
N ALA A 285 -8.00 12.86 8.57
CA ALA A 285 -7.65 12.80 10.00
C ALA A 285 -6.58 11.74 10.25
N LEU A 286 -5.48 12.13 10.89
CA LEU A 286 -4.38 11.26 11.31
C LEU A 286 -4.32 11.29 12.84
N SER A 287 -4.59 10.18 13.52
CA SER A 287 -4.61 10.16 14.98
C SER A 287 -4.04 8.89 15.59
N ASP A 288 -3.40 9.06 16.74
CA ASP A 288 -2.89 7.97 17.57
C ASP A 288 -1.87 7.09 16.82
N ILE A 289 -0.98 7.75 16.05
CA ILE A 289 -0.04 7.09 15.13
C ILE A 289 1.38 7.26 15.64
N ILE A 290 2.15 6.17 15.63
CA ILE A 290 3.60 6.21 15.83
C ILE A 290 4.28 5.83 14.51
N VAL A 291 5.12 6.71 13.99
CA VAL A 291 5.85 6.50 12.73
C VAL A 291 7.35 6.53 12.98
N ASN A 292 8.03 5.48 12.55
CA ASN A 292 9.48 5.48 12.42
C ASN A 292 9.86 5.57 10.94
N VAL A 293 10.46 6.67 10.54
CA VAL A 293 11.04 6.82 9.21
C VAL A 293 12.47 6.30 9.25
N THR A 294 12.76 5.30 8.42
CA THR A 294 14.06 4.64 8.30
C THR A 294 14.47 4.57 6.83
N GLY A 295 15.70 4.17 6.57
CA GLY A 295 16.23 4.12 5.21
C GLY A 295 16.66 5.49 4.68
N SER A 296 17.04 5.56 3.43
CA SER A 296 17.40 6.81 2.77
C SER A 296 16.20 7.36 1.99
N CYS A 297 16.05 8.68 1.95
CA CYS A 297 15.02 9.33 1.18
C CYS A 297 15.66 10.33 0.21
N ASN A 298 15.41 10.14 -1.08
CA ASN A 298 15.78 11.09 -2.12
C ASN A 298 14.49 11.62 -2.76
N ALA A 299 14.01 12.76 -2.26
CA ALA A 299 12.71 13.32 -2.63
C ALA A 299 12.86 14.73 -3.23
N LEU A 300 11.90 15.14 -4.06
CA LEU A 300 11.69 16.56 -4.29
C LEU A 300 11.08 17.20 -3.03
N ASP A 301 9.99 16.64 -2.52
CA ASP A 301 9.35 17.11 -1.30
C ASP A 301 9.19 15.94 -0.31
N PHE A 302 9.58 16.18 0.93
CA PHE A 302 9.47 15.21 2.01
C PHE A 302 8.64 15.75 3.17
N GLY A 303 7.68 14.95 3.65
CA GLY A 303 6.96 15.17 4.89
C GLY A 303 6.89 13.92 5.74
N SER A 304 7.06 14.05 7.05
CA SER A 304 7.06 12.86 7.91
C SER A 304 5.73 12.12 7.98
N LEU A 305 4.63 12.78 7.62
CA LEU A 305 3.31 12.16 7.45
C LEU A 305 2.86 12.21 6.00
N ILE A 306 2.92 13.38 5.35
CA ILE A 306 2.42 13.59 3.99
C ILE A 306 3.51 14.26 3.17
N GLY A 307 3.95 13.63 2.08
CA GLY A 307 4.95 14.21 1.18
C GLY A 307 4.44 15.46 0.49
N LYS A 308 3.27 15.36 -0.15
CA LYS A 308 2.61 16.48 -0.83
C LYS A 308 1.11 16.46 -0.63
N ILE A 309 0.54 17.64 -0.33
CA ILE A 309 -0.87 17.91 -0.55
C ILE A 309 -1.00 18.53 -1.94
N GLY A 310 -1.75 17.86 -2.81
CA GLY A 310 -1.70 17.99 -4.27
C GLY A 310 -2.04 19.37 -4.83
N ASP A 311 -1.77 19.55 -6.11
CA ASP A 311 -1.95 20.80 -6.83
C ASP A 311 -3.41 21.21 -6.89
N ASN A 312 -3.71 22.45 -6.51
CA ASN A 312 -5.05 23.02 -6.40
C ASN A 312 -6.00 22.28 -5.42
N SER A 313 -5.45 21.40 -4.60
CA SER A 313 -6.22 20.73 -3.56
C SER A 313 -6.58 21.72 -2.46
N LYS A 314 -7.86 21.83 -2.18
CA LYS A 314 -8.35 22.48 -0.97
C LYS A 314 -8.52 21.38 0.09
N ALA A 315 -7.51 21.14 0.88
CA ALA A 315 -7.49 20.03 1.82
C ALA A 315 -7.58 20.50 3.27
N TYR A 316 -8.41 19.82 4.05
CA TYR A 316 -8.34 19.90 5.51
C TYR A 316 -7.64 18.65 6.04
N VAL A 317 -6.59 18.84 6.81
CA VAL A 317 -5.80 17.77 7.43
C VAL A 317 -5.75 18.00 8.92
N SER A 318 -6.23 17.04 9.71
CA SER A 318 -6.09 17.07 11.16
C SER A 318 -5.06 16.03 11.63
N VAL A 319 -4.18 16.42 12.54
CA VAL A 319 -3.15 15.55 13.13
C VAL A 319 -3.26 15.61 14.64
N LYS A 320 -3.45 14.45 15.30
CA LYS A 320 -3.61 14.38 16.75
C LYS A 320 -2.81 13.21 17.33
N ASN A 321 -2.27 13.38 18.54
CA ASN A 321 -1.65 12.31 19.33
C ASN A 321 -0.65 11.48 18.51
N THR A 322 0.26 12.14 17.79
CA THR A 322 1.13 11.48 16.82
C THR A 322 2.59 11.64 17.23
N THR A 323 3.34 10.54 17.20
CA THR A 323 4.78 10.54 17.47
C THR A 323 5.54 10.09 16.24
N ILE A 324 6.51 10.86 15.80
CA ILE A 324 7.30 10.61 14.62
C ILE A 324 8.79 10.64 14.97
N SER A 325 9.50 9.61 14.56
CA SER A 325 10.96 9.53 14.70
C SER A 325 11.60 9.31 13.34
N ILE A 326 12.47 10.22 12.95
CA ILE A 326 13.24 10.14 11.70
C ILE A 326 14.69 9.82 12.09
N LYS A 327 15.14 8.60 11.77
CA LYS A 327 16.40 8.04 12.27
C LYS A 327 17.59 8.20 11.34
N ASN A 328 17.34 8.49 10.07
CA ASN A 328 18.41 8.60 9.08
C ASN A 328 18.41 9.99 8.44
N SER A 329 19.57 10.37 7.89
CA SER A 329 19.64 11.61 7.13
C SER A 329 18.74 11.53 5.92
N THR A 330 17.69 12.33 5.93
CA THR A 330 16.81 12.49 4.79
C THR A 330 17.19 13.81 4.10
N SER A 331 17.43 13.74 2.79
CA SER A 331 17.64 14.93 1.98
C SER A 331 16.44 15.14 1.06
N SER A 332 15.95 16.36 1.02
CA SER A 332 14.96 16.80 0.05
C SER A 332 15.60 17.81 -0.91
N GLN A 333 15.30 17.69 -2.20
CA GLN A 333 15.82 18.64 -3.17
C GLN A 333 15.13 20.00 -3.10
N ASN A 334 13.86 20.02 -2.69
CA ASN A 334 13.10 21.25 -2.58
C ASN A 334 12.70 21.54 -1.13
N ASN A 335 11.73 20.80 -0.60
CA ASN A 335 11.09 21.18 0.65
C ASN A 335 11.07 20.01 1.65
N TYR A 336 11.35 20.31 2.90
CA TYR A 336 11.27 19.38 4.01
C TYR A 336 10.31 19.92 5.06
N GLY A 337 9.26 19.15 5.40
CA GLY A 337 8.32 19.49 6.45
C GLY A 337 8.29 18.44 7.56
N GLY A 338 8.23 18.87 8.80
CA GLY A 338 8.12 18.00 9.94
C GLY A 338 6.86 17.13 9.91
N LEU A 339 5.76 17.62 9.34
CA LEU A 339 4.56 16.84 9.07
C LEU A 339 4.26 16.75 7.57
N VAL A 340 4.30 17.87 6.85
CA VAL A 340 3.92 17.97 5.44
C VAL A 340 5.05 18.63 4.64
N GLY A 341 5.53 17.98 3.58
CA GLY A 341 6.61 18.52 2.74
C GLY A 341 6.18 19.75 1.96
N TYR A 342 5.15 19.60 1.15
CA TYR A 342 4.57 20.68 0.35
C TYR A 342 3.05 20.68 0.44
N ALA A 343 2.47 21.85 0.59
CA ALA A 343 1.01 22.02 0.58
C ALA A 343 0.60 23.16 -0.37
N ASP A 344 -0.41 22.92 -1.21
CA ASP A 344 -0.99 23.99 -2.03
C ASP A 344 -1.99 24.79 -1.19
N GLN A 345 -3.25 24.56 -1.23
CA GLN A 345 -4.23 25.29 -0.43
C GLN A 345 -4.75 24.40 0.72
N ALA A 346 -4.00 24.31 1.80
CA ALA A 346 -4.35 23.41 2.89
C ALA A 346 -4.63 24.13 4.20
N PHE A 347 -5.61 23.61 4.95
CA PHE A 347 -5.78 23.91 6.36
C PHE A 347 -5.26 22.70 7.17
N ILE A 348 -4.22 22.92 7.98
CA ILE A 348 -3.59 21.87 8.79
C ILE A 348 -3.85 22.18 10.26
N ASP A 349 -4.58 21.30 10.93
CA ASP A 349 -4.97 21.41 12.33
C ASP A 349 -4.16 20.40 13.16
N VAL A 350 -3.28 20.89 14.00
CA VAL A 350 -2.42 20.07 14.88
C VAL A 350 -2.97 20.16 16.30
N GLY A 351 -3.47 19.05 16.81
CA GLY A 351 -4.11 18.97 18.12
C GLY A 351 -3.58 17.83 18.99
N GLY A 352 -3.95 17.82 20.26
CA GLY A 352 -3.47 16.84 21.21
C GLY A 352 -1.95 16.95 21.43
N LYS A 353 -1.26 15.81 21.49
CA LYS A 353 0.22 15.78 21.64
C LYS A 353 0.86 15.30 20.34
N VAL A 354 1.61 16.15 19.68
CA VAL A 354 2.37 15.82 18.47
C VAL A 354 3.86 16.01 18.73
N THR A 355 4.63 14.95 18.51
CA THR A 355 6.08 14.98 18.73
C THR A 355 6.77 14.52 17.43
N VAL A 356 7.68 15.35 16.94
CA VAL A 356 8.53 15.00 15.79
C VAL A 356 9.99 15.15 16.20
N THR A 357 10.73 14.05 16.09
CA THR A 357 12.18 14.03 16.34
C THR A 357 12.89 13.65 15.04
N ALA A 358 13.74 14.54 14.56
CA ALA A 358 14.57 14.29 13.38
C ALA A 358 16.04 14.25 13.79
N ALA A 359 16.83 13.38 13.13
CA ALA A 359 18.28 13.36 13.32
C ALA A 359 18.93 14.44 12.44
N ASP A 360 19.26 14.12 11.21
CA ASP A 360 19.87 15.05 10.25
C ASP A 360 18.90 15.32 9.10
N VAL A 361 18.31 16.51 9.06
CA VAL A 361 17.42 16.91 7.98
C VAL A 361 18.02 18.05 7.18
N SER A 362 17.93 17.96 5.87
CA SER A 362 18.36 19.02 4.97
C SER A 362 17.43 19.15 3.77
N ALA A 363 17.27 20.34 3.29
CA ALA A 363 16.59 20.63 2.03
C ALA A 363 17.29 21.79 1.31
N ASN A 364 17.21 21.79 -0.03
CA ASN A 364 17.87 22.82 -0.82
C ASN A 364 17.08 24.15 -0.84
N GLN A 365 15.76 24.11 -0.60
CA GLN A 365 14.92 25.31 -0.64
C GLN A 365 14.32 25.67 0.72
N SER A 366 13.59 24.77 1.34
CA SER A 366 12.85 25.08 2.58
C SER A 366 12.85 23.94 3.58
N VAL A 367 13.12 24.28 4.85
CA VAL A 367 12.90 23.38 5.98
C VAL A 367 11.89 24.04 6.92
N GLY A 368 10.79 23.34 7.18
CA GLY A 368 9.76 23.80 8.12
C GLY A 368 9.45 22.76 9.17
N GLY A 369 9.33 23.15 10.42
CA GLY A 369 9.02 22.22 11.52
C GLY A 369 7.67 21.51 11.36
N ILE A 370 6.70 22.12 10.68
CA ILE A 370 5.38 21.53 10.37
C ILE A 370 5.21 21.36 8.87
N VAL A 371 5.29 22.43 8.11
CA VAL A 371 5.16 22.44 6.65
C VAL A 371 6.41 23.00 6.02
N GLY A 372 7.00 22.28 5.07
CA GLY A 372 8.18 22.74 4.35
C GLY A 372 7.86 23.97 3.50
N LYS A 373 6.77 23.91 2.72
CA LYS A 373 6.31 25.03 1.89
C LYS A 373 4.81 25.05 1.70
N PHE A 374 4.22 26.23 1.81
CA PHE A 374 2.90 26.55 1.26
C PHE A 374 3.03 27.29 -0.09
N ASN A 375 2.22 26.88 -1.07
CA ASN A 375 2.21 27.56 -2.36
C ASN A 375 1.18 28.72 -2.41
N LYS A 376 0.01 28.52 -1.83
CA LYS A 376 -1.08 29.49 -1.75
C LYS A 376 -1.62 29.51 -0.32
N ASN A 377 -2.68 30.23 -0.08
CA ASN A 377 -3.34 30.48 1.21
C ASN A 377 -3.45 29.25 2.12
N GLY A 378 -2.33 28.81 2.69
CA GLY A 378 -2.28 27.73 3.65
C GLY A 378 -2.37 28.25 5.07
N VAL A 379 -3.00 27.47 5.95
CA VAL A 379 -3.16 27.81 7.37
C VAL A 379 -2.71 26.62 8.23
N VAL A 380 -1.91 26.91 9.23
CA VAL A 380 -1.61 25.95 10.31
C VAL A 380 -2.23 26.46 11.59
N ARG A 381 -3.05 25.64 12.22
CA ARG A 381 -3.56 25.88 13.57
C ARG A 381 -2.86 24.91 14.54
N LEU A 382 -2.32 25.45 15.63
CA LEU A 382 -1.75 24.67 16.71
C LEU A 382 -2.69 24.74 17.92
N GLY A 383 -3.32 23.61 18.23
CA GLY A 383 -4.33 23.51 19.29
C GLY A 383 -3.95 22.56 20.43
N GLY A 384 -2.66 22.16 20.54
CA GLY A 384 -2.20 21.24 21.55
C GLY A 384 -0.70 21.37 21.80
N GLU A 385 -0.11 20.36 22.44
CA GLU A 385 1.32 20.28 22.69
C GLU A 385 2.05 19.81 21.42
N THR A 386 2.86 20.66 20.82
CA THR A 386 3.65 20.33 19.63
C THR A 386 5.15 20.45 19.95
N ASN A 387 5.85 19.32 19.90
CA ASN A 387 7.28 19.22 20.14
C ASN A 387 8.02 18.86 18.85
N LEU A 388 8.86 19.76 18.38
CA LEU A 388 9.64 19.59 17.15
C LEU A 388 11.13 19.72 17.49
N SER A 389 11.92 18.71 17.14
CA SER A 389 13.36 18.71 17.38
C SER A 389 14.15 18.18 16.19
N GLY A 390 15.37 18.67 16.01
CA GLY A 390 16.28 18.22 14.94
C GLY A 390 16.06 18.92 13.58
N PHE A 391 15.22 19.95 13.51
CA PHE A 391 14.99 20.74 12.30
C PHE A 391 15.87 22.00 12.32
N TYR A 392 17.13 21.82 11.99
CA TYR A 392 18.05 22.95 11.86
C TYR A 392 18.39 23.14 10.39
N PRO A 393 18.20 24.35 9.83
CA PRO A 393 18.76 24.64 8.52
C PRO A 393 20.28 24.42 8.59
N LYS A 394 20.85 23.73 7.63
CA LYS A 394 22.30 23.74 7.45
C LYS A 394 22.67 25.13 6.93
N ASP A 395 23.56 25.81 7.67
CA ASP A 395 24.19 27.06 7.25
C ASP A 395 24.94 26.88 5.94
#